data_e4efcf7fd16e58a4f8fef5e44c92a2e1
#
_entry.id   e4efcf7fd16e58a4f8fef5e44c92a2e1
#
_cell.length_a   1.000
_cell.length_b   1.000
_cell.length_c   1.000
_cell.angle_alpha   90.00
_cell.angle_beta   90.00
_cell.angle_gamma   90.00
#
_symmetry.space_group_name_H-M   'P 1'
#
loop_
_entity.id
_entity.type
_entity.pdbx_description
1 polymer ?
#
loop_
_entity_poly.entity_id
_entity_poly.type
_entity_poly.pdbx_seq_one_letter_code
_entity_poly.pdbx_strand_id
1 'polypeptide(L)'
;MAKTTKEFFNINGEELLKKIKELINEGNVRKITIKDKSGKELMTFPLTIGVVGAVVAPILAAVGALAALIGECSISVEKEE
;
A
#
# COMPACT_ATOMS: atom_id res chain seq x y z
N MET A 1 -7.09 -19.84 12.92
CA MET A 1 -6.05 -18.85 12.74
C MET A 1 -6.03 -18.36 11.31
N ALA A 2 -6.02 -17.07 11.14
CA ALA A 2 -5.92 -16.50 9.81
C ALA A 2 -4.49 -16.64 9.28
N LYS A 3 -4.36 -17.05 8.04
CA LYS A 3 -3.06 -17.07 7.39
C LYS A 3 -2.78 -15.70 6.80
N THR A 4 -1.56 -15.25 6.93
CA THR A 4 -1.12 -14.00 6.32
C THR A 4 -0.21 -14.33 5.15
N THR A 5 -0.56 -13.79 3.98
CA THR A 5 0.23 -13.94 2.77
C THR A 5 0.88 -12.62 2.44
N LYS A 6 2.16 -12.64 2.07
CA LYS A 6 2.86 -11.44 1.65
C LYS A 6 3.04 -11.44 0.14
N GLU A 7 2.77 -10.31 -0.47
CA GLU A 7 2.98 -10.11 -1.90
C GLU A 7 3.86 -8.89 -2.10
N PHE A 8 4.65 -8.91 -3.15
CA PHE A 8 5.57 -7.82 -3.48
C PHE A 8 5.31 -7.36 -4.91
N PHE A 9 5.29 -6.07 -5.11
CA PHE A 9 5.08 -5.47 -6.42
C PHE A 9 6.12 -4.39 -6.66
N ASN A 10 6.72 -4.39 -7.85
CA ASN A 10 7.61 -3.32 -8.28
C ASN A 10 6.83 -2.45 -9.25
N ILE A 11 6.66 -1.19 -8.92
CA ILE A 11 5.89 -0.25 -9.73
C ILE A 11 6.57 1.10 -9.74
N ASN A 12 6.18 1.95 -10.68
CA ASN A 12 6.67 3.34 -10.69
C ASN A 12 5.68 4.23 -9.95
N GLY A 13 6.09 5.48 -9.69
CA GLY A 13 5.28 6.43 -8.95
C GLY A 13 3.93 6.71 -9.60
N GLU A 14 3.88 6.69 -10.95
CA GLU A 14 2.64 6.96 -11.67
C GLU A 14 1.56 5.91 -11.38
N GLU A 15 1.98 4.68 -11.14
CA GLU A 15 1.06 3.57 -10.88
C GLU A 15 0.80 3.33 -9.41
N LEU A 16 1.58 3.97 -8.54
CA LEU A 16 1.51 3.72 -7.11
C LEU A 16 0.10 3.95 -6.54
N LEU A 17 -0.48 5.10 -6.80
CA LEU A 17 -1.79 5.43 -6.27
C LEU A 17 -2.87 4.47 -6.77
N LYS A 18 -2.81 4.14 -8.05
CA LYS A 18 -3.77 3.22 -8.66
C LYS A 18 -3.66 1.84 -8.00
N LYS A 19 -2.42 1.37 -7.80
CA LYS A 19 -2.20 0.05 -7.19
C LYS A 19 -2.70 0.02 -5.75
N ILE A 20 -2.45 1.07 -4.99
CA ILE A 20 -2.93 1.14 -3.61
C ILE A 20 -4.45 1.11 -3.57
N LYS A 21 -5.13 1.82 -4.47
CA LYS A 21 -6.59 1.77 -4.54
C LYS A 21 -7.11 0.38 -4.84
N GLU A 22 -6.46 -0.33 -5.77
CA GLU A 22 -6.84 -1.70 -6.09
C GLU A 22 -6.69 -2.61 -4.89
N LEU A 23 -5.59 -2.49 -4.16
CA LEU A 23 -5.32 -3.31 -2.99
C LEU A 23 -6.35 -3.05 -1.88
N ILE A 24 -6.71 -1.80 -1.66
CA ILE A 24 -7.72 -1.46 -0.66
C ILE A 24 -9.07 -2.06 -1.04
N ASN A 25 -9.41 -2.04 -2.31
CA ASN A 25 -10.68 -2.59 -2.79
C ASN A 25 -10.79 -4.11 -2.67
N GLU A 26 -9.66 -4.82 -2.56
CA GLU A 26 -9.71 -6.27 -2.37
C GLU A 26 -10.32 -6.66 -1.03
N GLY A 27 -10.22 -5.80 -0.05
CA GLY A 27 -10.87 -6.03 1.24
C GLY A 27 -10.15 -6.97 2.20
N ASN A 28 -9.14 -7.68 1.73
CA ASN A 28 -8.38 -8.64 2.56
C ASN A 28 -6.96 -8.18 2.87
N VAL A 29 -6.60 -6.98 2.46
CA VAL A 29 -5.28 -6.43 2.73
C VAL A 29 -5.24 -5.89 4.15
N ARG A 30 -4.21 -6.28 4.89
CA ARG A 30 -4.05 -5.89 6.30
C ARG A 30 -3.01 -4.82 6.49
N LYS A 31 -1.97 -4.81 5.67
CA LYS A 31 -0.87 -3.88 5.83
C LYS A 31 -0.21 -3.64 4.49
N ILE A 32 0.15 -2.39 4.23
CA ILE A 32 0.87 -2.02 3.03
C ILE A 32 2.12 -1.25 3.45
N THR A 33 3.27 -1.65 2.90
CA THR A 33 4.54 -0.99 3.12
C THR A 33 5.09 -0.54 1.78
N ILE A 34 5.47 0.72 1.67
CA ILE A 34 6.05 1.26 0.45
C ILE A 34 7.54 1.47 0.68
N LYS A 35 8.36 0.93 -0.21
CA LYS A 35 9.81 1.04 -0.14
C LYS A 35 10.35 1.68 -1.41
N ASP A 36 11.48 2.37 -1.30
CA ASP A 36 12.15 2.91 -2.48
C ASP A 36 12.91 1.79 -3.19
N LYS A 37 13.55 2.13 -4.30
CA LYS A 37 14.27 1.12 -5.09
C LYS A 37 15.48 0.54 -4.38
N SER A 38 15.97 1.19 -3.33
CA SER A 38 17.08 0.67 -2.53
C SER A 38 16.62 -0.25 -1.41
N GLY A 39 15.31 -0.41 -1.24
CA GLY A 39 14.74 -1.24 -0.19
C GLY A 39 14.44 -0.51 1.11
N LYS A 40 14.64 0.81 1.14
CA LYS A 40 14.37 1.59 2.33
C LYS A 40 12.86 1.81 2.47
N GLU A 41 12.32 1.54 3.64
CA GLU A 41 10.91 1.76 3.91
C GLU A 41 10.60 3.25 3.95
N LEU A 42 9.66 3.66 3.13
CA LEU A 42 9.24 5.05 3.04
C LEU A 42 7.95 5.30 3.84
N MET A 43 7.05 4.33 3.81
CA MET A 43 5.74 4.50 4.42
C MET A 43 5.14 3.14 4.71
N THR A 44 4.50 3.02 5.86
CA THR A 44 3.77 1.80 6.24
C THR A 44 2.45 2.21 6.85
N PHE A 45 1.38 1.55 6.44
CA PHE A 45 0.09 1.79 7.05
C PHE A 45 -0.70 0.50 7.16
N PRO A 46 -1.31 0.26 8.33
CA PRO A 46 -2.18 -0.90 8.51
C PRO A 46 -3.58 -0.59 7.99
N LEU A 47 -4.27 -1.63 7.55
CA LEU A 47 -5.67 -1.53 7.15
C LEU A 47 -6.49 -2.42 8.07
N THR A 48 -7.40 -1.82 8.81
CA THR A 48 -8.25 -2.55 9.73
C THR A 48 -9.64 -2.68 9.14
N ILE A 49 -10.19 -3.90 9.18
CA ILE A 49 -11.52 -4.16 8.66
C ILE A 49 -12.54 -3.28 9.39
N GLY A 50 -13.41 -2.64 8.63
CA GLY A 50 -14.48 -1.81 9.16
C GLY A 50 -14.15 -0.33 9.28
N VAL A 51 -12.88 0.05 9.11
CA VAL A 51 -12.48 1.46 9.22
C VAL A 51 -12.01 2.01 7.90
N VAL A 52 -12.27 1.29 6.81
CA VAL A 52 -11.72 1.62 5.49
C VAL A 52 -12.14 3.01 5.03
N GLY A 53 -13.40 3.37 5.20
CA GLY A 53 -13.90 4.65 4.74
C GLY A 53 -13.25 5.85 5.40
N ALA A 54 -12.94 5.74 6.69
CA ALA A 54 -12.35 6.84 7.45
C ALA A 54 -10.83 6.95 7.23
N VAL A 55 -10.17 5.83 6.92
CA VAL A 55 -8.71 5.76 6.83
C VAL A 55 -8.21 5.94 5.40
N VAL A 56 -9.02 5.59 4.41
CA VAL A 56 -8.60 5.57 3.00
C VAL A 56 -8.24 6.96 2.47
N ALA A 57 -9.05 7.98 2.74
CA ALA A 57 -8.80 9.30 2.18
C ALA A 57 -7.46 9.91 2.61
N PRO A 58 -7.10 9.89 3.92
CA PRO A 58 -5.77 10.35 4.33
C PRO A 58 -4.63 9.53 3.73
N ILE A 59 -4.82 8.21 3.64
CA ILE A 59 -3.80 7.33 3.06
C ILE A 59 -3.58 7.67 1.59
N LEU A 60 -4.65 7.84 0.82
CA LEU A 60 -4.53 8.15 -0.60
C LEU A 60 -3.89 9.52 -0.82
N ALA A 61 -4.17 10.49 0.03
CA ALA A 61 -3.53 11.79 -0.06
C ALA A 61 -2.02 11.69 0.18
N ALA A 62 -1.62 10.93 1.21
CA ALA A 62 -0.21 10.72 1.53
C ALA A 62 0.51 9.97 0.41
N VAL A 63 -0.12 8.93 -0.14
CA VAL A 63 0.44 8.16 -1.23
C VAL A 63 0.57 9.00 -2.49
N GLY A 64 -0.42 9.85 -2.77
CA GLY A 64 -0.36 10.74 -3.92
C GLY A 64 0.80 11.72 -3.83
N ALA A 65 1.04 12.28 -2.65
CA ALA A 65 2.17 13.18 -2.43
C ALA A 65 3.51 12.45 -2.61
N LEU A 66 3.60 11.22 -2.09
CA LEU A 66 4.81 10.41 -2.22
C LEU A 66 5.05 10.05 -3.69
N ALA A 67 4.00 9.68 -4.41
CA ALA A 67 4.09 9.28 -5.81
C ALA A 67 4.67 10.40 -6.69
N ALA A 68 4.41 11.64 -6.33
CA ALA A 68 4.93 12.78 -7.09
C ALA A 68 6.44 12.94 -6.93
N LEU A 69 7.03 12.35 -5.88
CA LEU A 69 8.44 12.52 -5.55
C LEU A 69 9.32 11.34 -5.92
N ILE A 70 8.74 10.17 -6.14
CA ILE A 70 9.50 8.95 -6.40
C ILE A 70 9.28 8.45 -7.82
N GLY A 71 10.33 7.90 -8.44
CA GLY A 71 10.22 7.29 -9.76
C GLY A 71 9.84 5.82 -9.65
N GLU A 72 10.69 5.04 -9.01
CA GLU A 72 10.46 3.60 -8.85
C GLU A 72 10.32 3.27 -7.37
N CYS A 73 9.44 2.33 -7.08
CA CYS A 73 9.23 1.88 -5.72
C CYS A 73 8.75 0.43 -5.71
N SER A 74 8.75 -0.16 -4.54
CA SER A 74 8.16 -1.48 -4.35
C SER A 74 7.12 -1.40 -3.24
N ILE A 75 6.11 -2.24 -3.34
CA ILE A 75 5.06 -2.34 -2.35
C ILE A 75 5.11 -3.74 -1.76
N SER A 76 5.13 -3.83 -0.44
CA SER A 76 4.98 -5.09 0.27
C SER A 76 3.58 -5.08 0.88
N VAL A 77 2.81 -6.12 0.58
CA VAL A 77 1.41 -6.20 0.99
C VAL A 77 1.21 -7.44 1.84
N GLU A 78 0.60 -7.27 2.99
CA GLU A 78 0.20 -8.40 3.82
C GLU A 78 -1.31 -8.57 3.67
N LYS A 79 -1.70 -9.75 3.21
CA LYS A 79 -3.12 -10.11 3.02
C LYS A 79 -3.51 -11.20 4.00
N GLU A 80 -4.75 -11.15 4.42
CA GLU A 80 -5.35 -12.21 5.23
C GLU A 80 -6.14 -13.14 4.32
N GLU A 81 -5.89 -14.43 4.47
CA GLU A 81 -6.63 -15.46 3.75
C GLU A 81 -7.76 -16.05 4.58
#